data_17e07a880d1b29e0594eba9f261afd16
#
_entry.id   17e07a880d1b29e0594eba9f261afd16
#
_cell.length_a   1.000
_cell.length_b   1.000
_cell.length_c   1.000
_cell.angle_alpha   90.00
_cell.angle_beta   90.00
_cell.angle_gamma   90.00
#
_symmetry.space_group_name_H-M   'P 1'
#
loop_
_entity.id
_entity.type
_entity.pdbx_description
1 polymer ?
#
loop_
_entity_poly.entity_id
_entity_poly.type
_entity_poly.pdbx_seq_one_letter_code
_entity_poly.pdbx_strand_id
1 'polypeptide(L)'
;EFYEVLKDQGLVMNAKAARLLYTGIVGDTGRFMYSMDKETFRVVSELFNYDFDYEAVLYNMTTMTENAAKLSGYVLQNLTILPSGFAYIILTNELIASYNLRDAGTAFVVSLPSKIDQVKAWAIFEEQDEGNYRVRLRSRTIVINKIANQFEGGGHAMASGAWAQTTNDITRLVDMVDGKLMAENHMTDKSK
;
A
#
# COMPACT_ATOMS: atom_id res chain seq x y z
N GLU A 1 -14.25 -15.18 -7.86
CA GLU A 1 -14.52 -15.29 -9.32
C GLU A 1 -13.64 -16.36 -9.99
N PHE A 2 -12.28 -16.25 -9.96
CA PHE A 2 -11.40 -17.19 -10.66
C PHE A 2 -11.56 -18.64 -10.18
N TYR A 3 -11.70 -18.87 -8.88
CA TYR A 3 -11.96 -20.20 -8.31
C TYR A 3 -13.25 -20.83 -8.87
N GLU A 4 -14.33 -20.07 -8.99
CA GLU A 4 -15.61 -20.57 -9.53
C GLU A 4 -15.47 -20.92 -11.02
N VAL A 5 -14.77 -20.10 -11.80
CA VAL A 5 -14.50 -20.40 -13.21
C VAL A 5 -13.74 -21.73 -13.36
N LEU A 6 -12.72 -21.98 -12.53
CA LEU A 6 -11.99 -23.25 -12.57
C LEU A 6 -12.89 -24.46 -12.25
N LYS A 7 -13.77 -24.31 -11.25
CA LYS A 7 -14.72 -25.36 -10.83
C LYS A 7 -15.76 -25.65 -11.92
N ASP A 8 -16.32 -24.60 -12.52
CA ASP A 8 -17.32 -24.72 -13.59
C ASP A 8 -16.77 -25.38 -14.86
N GLN A 9 -15.48 -25.18 -15.13
CA GLN A 9 -14.79 -25.81 -16.25
C GLN A 9 -14.32 -27.24 -15.95
N GLY A 10 -14.63 -27.78 -14.78
CA GLY A 10 -14.25 -29.14 -14.38
C GLY A 10 -12.75 -29.35 -14.21
N LEU A 11 -11.97 -28.26 -13.99
CA LEU A 11 -10.54 -28.36 -13.76
C LEU A 11 -10.24 -28.97 -12.40
N VAL A 12 -9.32 -29.95 -12.37
CA VAL A 12 -8.95 -30.66 -11.15
C VAL A 12 -8.08 -29.75 -10.28
N MET A 13 -8.62 -29.38 -9.12
CA MET A 13 -7.89 -28.68 -8.09
C MET A 13 -6.92 -29.65 -7.38
N ASN A 14 -5.68 -29.21 -7.16
CA ASN A 14 -4.70 -29.90 -6.33
C ASN A 14 -4.11 -28.96 -5.26
N ALA A 15 -3.35 -29.50 -4.32
CA ALA A 15 -2.76 -28.75 -3.22
C ALA A 15 -1.93 -27.52 -3.68
N LYS A 16 -1.21 -27.63 -4.81
CA LYS A 16 -0.42 -26.52 -5.35
C LYS A 16 -1.32 -25.41 -5.88
N ALA A 17 -2.40 -25.74 -6.59
CA ALA A 17 -3.37 -24.78 -7.09
C ALA A 17 -4.13 -24.12 -5.92
N ALA A 18 -4.57 -24.90 -4.94
CA ALA A 18 -5.22 -24.40 -3.73
C ALA A 18 -4.31 -23.40 -2.97
N ARG A 19 -3.03 -23.73 -2.80
CA ARG A 19 -2.04 -22.83 -2.19
C ARG A 19 -1.90 -21.50 -2.95
N LEU A 20 -1.83 -21.55 -4.28
CA LEU A 20 -1.70 -20.33 -5.10
C LEU A 20 -2.94 -19.46 -5.00
N LEU A 21 -4.14 -20.05 -5.08
CA LEU A 21 -5.40 -19.32 -4.92
C LEU A 21 -5.52 -18.71 -3.52
N TYR A 22 -5.20 -19.47 -2.48
CA TYR A 22 -5.17 -18.96 -1.12
C TYR A 22 -4.20 -17.78 -0.97
N THR A 23 -2.98 -17.91 -1.52
CA THR A 23 -1.99 -16.82 -1.52
C THR A 23 -2.53 -15.57 -2.21
N GLY A 24 -3.19 -15.74 -3.37
CA GLY A 24 -3.83 -14.64 -4.10
C GLY A 24 -4.93 -13.96 -3.29
N ILE A 25 -5.83 -14.73 -2.67
CA ILE A 25 -6.90 -14.20 -1.81
C ILE A 25 -6.32 -13.42 -0.62
N VAL A 26 -5.35 -14.01 0.09
CA VAL A 26 -4.71 -13.36 1.25
C VAL A 26 -4.01 -12.06 0.82
N GLY A 27 -3.35 -12.04 -0.35
CA GLY A 27 -2.68 -10.86 -0.90
C GLY A 27 -3.66 -9.77 -1.28
N ASP A 28 -4.69 -10.10 -2.07
CA ASP A 28 -5.68 -9.15 -2.59
C ASP A 28 -6.54 -8.54 -1.47
N THR A 29 -6.94 -9.35 -0.50
CA THR A 29 -7.72 -8.90 0.67
C THR A 29 -6.87 -8.21 1.76
N GLY A 30 -5.56 -8.07 1.54
CA GLY A 30 -4.66 -7.54 2.57
C GLY A 30 -4.73 -8.35 3.87
N ARG A 31 -4.67 -9.68 3.78
CA ARG A 31 -4.82 -10.61 4.90
C ARG A 31 -6.19 -10.50 5.58
N PHE A 32 -7.22 -10.53 4.76
CA PHE A 32 -8.62 -10.43 5.21
C PHE A 32 -8.98 -9.10 5.92
N MET A 33 -8.27 -8.02 5.59
CA MET A 33 -8.55 -6.68 6.12
C MET A 33 -9.47 -5.86 5.20
N TYR A 34 -9.53 -6.18 3.90
CA TYR A 34 -10.24 -5.38 2.90
C TYR A 34 -11.01 -6.25 1.91
N SER A 35 -12.08 -5.68 1.33
CA SER A 35 -12.84 -6.26 0.20
C SER A 35 -13.28 -7.70 0.43
N MET A 36 -13.76 -8.00 1.64
CA MET A 36 -14.23 -9.34 2.00
C MET A 36 -15.73 -9.42 1.97
N ASP A 37 -16.19 -10.60 1.56
CA ASP A 37 -17.58 -10.99 1.62
C ASP A 37 -17.73 -12.45 2.10
N LYS A 38 -18.97 -12.87 2.26
CA LYS A 38 -19.32 -14.25 2.64
C LYS A 38 -18.72 -15.27 1.68
N GLU A 39 -18.67 -14.91 0.41
CA GLU A 39 -18.23 -15.81 -0.66
C GLU A 39 -16.71 -16.04 -0.59
N THR A 40 -15.95 -15.01 -0.27
CA THR A 40 -14.49 -15.11 -0.02
C THR A 40 -14.19 -16.15 1.06
N PHE A 41 -14.90 -16.09 2.20
CA PHE A 41 -14.71 -17.07 3.28
C PHE A 41 -15.16 -18.48 2.91
N ARG A 42 -16.23 -18.63 2.11
CA ARG A 42 -16.66 -19.94 1.59
C ARG A 42 -15.56 -20.56 0.74
N VAL A 43 -15.01 -19.80 -0.20
CA VAL A 43 -13.90 -20.26 -1.05
C VAL A 43 -12.69 -20.66 -0.23
N VAL A 44 -12.28 -19.85 0.74
CA VAL A 44 -11.14 -20.16 1.64
C VAL A 44 -11.39 -21.47 2.38
N SER A 45 -12.60 -21.68 2.91
CA SER A 45 -12.98 -22.92 3.58
C SER A 45 -12.89 -24.15 2.65
N GLU A 46 -13.27 -24.01 1.38
CA GLU A 46 -13.15 -25.09 0.39
C GLU A 46 -11.67 -25.37 0.05
N LEU A 47 -10.82 -24.34 -0.02
CA LEU A 47 -9.39 -24.52 -0.27
C LEU A 47 -8.69 -25.32 0.84
N PHE A 48 -9.15 -25.22 2.08
CA PHE A 48 -8.59 -25.98 3.21
C PHE A 48 -8.87 -27.48 3.17
N ASN A 49 -9.73 -27.96 2.24
CA ASN A 49 -9.87 -29.40 1.97
C ASN A 49 -8.65 -29.99 1.23
N TYR A 50 -7.73 -29.13 0.74
CA TYR A 50 -6.50 -29.56 0.07
C TYR A 50 -5.32 -29.45 1.04
N ASP A 51 -4.47 -30.47 1.03
CA ASP A 51 -3.30 -30.55 1.92
C ASP A 51 -2.18 -29.60 1.45
N PHE A 52 -2.21 -28.35 1.93
CA PHE A 52 -1.13 -27.37 1.76
C PHE A 52 -0.84 -26.62 3.05
N ASP A 53 0.39 -26.21 3.20
CA ASP A 53 0.85 -25.45 4.37
C ASP A 53 0.40 -23.97 4.26
N TYR A 54 -0.78 -23.67 4.81
CA TYR A 54 -1.33 -22.31 4.84
C TYR A 54 -0.61 -21.42 5.87
N GLU A 55 -0.04 -22.00 6.93
CA GLU A 55 0.71 -21.25 7.93
C GLU A 55 2.00 -20.72 7.31
N ALA A 56 2.71 -21.53 6.52
CA ALA A 56 3.89 -21.09 5.79
C ALA A 56 3.56 -19.98 4.79
N VAL A 57 2.38 -20.00 4.13
CA VAL A 57 1.93 -18.91 3.28
C VAL A 57 1.81 -17.61 4.08
N LEU A 58 1.10 -17.63 5.21
CA LEU A 58 0.92 -16.46 6.07
C LEU A 58 2.25 -15.97 6.64
N TYR A 59 3.09 -16.88 7.13
CA TYR A 59 4.40 -16.56 7.63
C TYR A 59 5.25 -15.82 6.58
N ASN A 60 5.35 -16.37 5.38
CA ASN A 60 6.14 -15.76 4.30
C ASN A 60 5.60 -14.40 3.83
N MET A 61 4.29 -14.17 3.94
CA MET A 61 3.66 -12.89 3.59
C MET A 61 3.74 -11.83 4.70
N THR A 62 4.10 -12.22 5.92
CA THR A 62 4.16 -11.30 7.08
C THR A 62 5.57 -11.04 7.57
N THR A 63 6.50 -11.95 7.31
CA THR A 63 7.90 -11.78 7.69
C THR A 63 8.63 -10.84 6.76
N MET A 64 9.62 -10.16 7.31
CA MET A 64 10.51 -9.28 6.58
C MET A 64 11.96 -9.50 7.04
N THR A 65 12.91 -9.09 6.22
CA THR A 65 14.33 -9.11 6.58
C THR A 65 14.62 -8.11 7.70
N GLU A 66 15.73 -8.30 8.43
CA GLU A 66 16.19 -7.36 9.45
C GLU A 66 16.38 -5.93 8.87
N ASN A 67 16.93 -5.82 7.66
CA ASN A 67 17.12 -4.53 7.00
C ASN A 67 15.79 -3.86 6.64
N ALA A 68 14.80 -4.62 6.19
CA ALA A 68 13.46 -4.11 5.94
C ALA A 68 12.78 -3.64 7.25
N ALA A 69 12.97 -4.38 8.35
CA ALA A 69 12.48 -3.98 9.66
C ALA A 69 13.12 -2.68 10.15
N LYS A 70 14.43 -2.53 9.99
CA LYS A 70 15.17 -1.30 10.33
C LYS A 70 14.69 -0.10 9.53
N LEU A 71 14.53 -0.23 8.20
CA LEU A 71 13.97 0.85 7.38
C LEU A 71 12.52 1.15 7.76
N SER A 72 11.71 0.14 8.10
CA SER A 72 10.34 0.35 8.59
C SER A 72 10.31 1.19 9.87
N GLY A 73 11.21 0.90 10.81
CA GLY A 73 11.39 1.68 12.03
C GLY A 73 11.78 3.13 11.74
N TYR A 74 12.74 3.33 10.83
CA TYR A 74 13.15 4.65 10.39
C TYR A 74 11.98 5.45 9.80
N VAL A 75 11.22 4.85 8.88
CA VAL A 75 10.07 5.49 8.24
C VAL A 75 9.04 5.93 9.29
N LEU A 76 8.65 5.06 10.21
CA LEU A 76 7.66 5.38 11.23
C LEU A 76 8.16 6.48 12.21
N GLN A 77 9.44 6.49 12.51
CA GLN A 77 10.04 7.46 13.42
C GLN A 77 10.20 8.84 12.77
N ASN A 78 10.48 8.91 11.46
CA ASN A 78 10.78 10.13 10.74
C ASN A 78 9.65 10.62 9.82
N LEU A 79 8.46 10.01 9.93
CA LEU A 79 7.30 10.42 9.17
C LEU A 79 6.85 11.82 9.62
N THR A 80 6.77 12.75 8.68
CA THR A 80 6.16 14.07 8.94
C THR A 80 4.65 13.92 8.86
N ILE A 81 3.94 14.28 9.92
CA ILE A 81 2.46 14.24 9.98
C ILE A 81 1.95 15.66 10.18
N LEU A 82 1.14 16.13 9.24
CA LEU A 82 0.53 17.46 9.28
C LEU A 82 -0.80 17.43 10.07
N PRO A 83 -1.24 18.58 10.60
CA PRO A 83 -2.49 18.67 11.36
C PRO A 83 -3.75 18.22 10.59
N SER A 84 -3.73 18.25 9.27
CA SER A 84 -4.82 17.74 8.42
C SER A 84 -5.01 16.23 8.48
N GLY A 85 -3.95 15.50 8.93
CA GLY A 85 -3.83 14.05 8.82
C GLY A 85 -3.09 13.58 7.56
N PHE A 86 -2.45 14.49 6.82
CA PHE A 86 -1.52 14.10 5.76
C PHE A 86 -0.17 13.74 6.35
N ALA A 87 0.40 12.62 5.91
CA ALA A 87 1.72 12.19 6.32
C ALA A 87 2.64 12.02 5.10
N TYR A 88 3.92 12.33 5.24
CA TYR A 88 4.87 12.07 4.17
C TYR A 88 6.30 11.84 4.68
N ILE A 89 7.10 11.20 3.85
CA ILE A 89 8.54 11.01 4.06
C ILE A 89 9.27 11.02 2.71
N ILE A 90 10.51 11.51 2.72
CA ILE A 90 11.42 11.45 1.59
C ILE A 90 12.49 10.41 1.91
N LEU A 91 12.63 9.42 1.05
CA LEU A 91 13.66 8.39 1.13
C LEU A 91 14.70 8.68 0.06
N THR A 92 15.89 9.09 0.49
CA THR A 92 17.01 9.36 -0.41
C THR A 92 17.68 8.06 -0.87
N ASN A 93 18.33 8.09 -2.01
CA ASN A 93 19.13 6.96 -2.51
C ASN A 93 20.20 6.52 -1.51
N GLU A 94 20.86 7.49 -0.85
CA GLU A 94 21.86 7.21 0.18
C GLU A 94 21.25 6.46 1.38
N LEU A 95 20.09 6.92 1.85
CA LEU A 95 19.35 6.26 2.94
C LEU A 95 18.99 4.83 2.58
N ILE A 96 18.36 4.61 1.41
CA ILE A 96 17.95 3.27 0.96
C ILE A 96 19.18 2.35 0.83
N ALA A 97 20.28 2.87 0.27
CA ALA A 97 21.52 2.12 0.12
C ALA A 97 22.12 1.72 1.47
N SER A 98 22.01 2.56 2.50
CA SER A 98 22.53 2.25 3.85
C SER A 98 21.86 1.04 4.50
N TYR A 99 20.66 0.69 4.06
CA TYR A 99 19.92 -0.53 4.51
C TYR A 99 20.13 -1.74 3.59
N ASN A 100 20.96 -1.65 2.54
CA ASN A 100 21.18 -2.72 1.57
C ASN A 100 19.87 -3.27 0.94
N LEU A 101 18.95 -2.38 0.58
CA LEU A 101 17.61 -2.72 0.07
C LEU A 101 17.41 -2.38 -1.41
N ARG A 102 18.45 -1.95 -2.15
CA ARG A 102 18.33 -1.57 -3.56
C ARG A 102 17.68 -2.65 -4.43
N ASP A 103 18.06 -3.90 -4.25
CA ASP A 103 17.55 -5.02 -5.03
C ASP A 103 16.18 -5.53 -4.54
N ALA A 104 15.89 -5.39 -3.25
CA ALA A 104 14.63 -5.84 -2.65
C ALA A 104 13.48 -4.83 -2.82
N GLY A 105 13.82 -3.58 -3.16
CA GLY A 105 12.88 -2.48 -3.28
C GLY A 105 12.29 -2.01 -1.95
N THR A 106 11.52 -0.93 -2.00
CA THR A 106 10.94 -0.23 -0.84
C THR A 106 9.41 -0.33 -0.77
N ALA A 107 8.79 -1.18 -1.59
CA ALA A 107 7.33 -1.24 -1.70
C ALA A 107 6.61 -1.54 -0.36
N PHE A 108 7.26 -2.28 0.53
CA PHE A 108 6.72 -2.66 1.85
C PHE A 108 6.48 -1.47 2.78
N VAL A 109 7.24 -0.37 2.66
CA VAL A 109 7.06 0.81 3.52
C VAL A 109 5.79 1.59 3.20
N VAL A 110 5.22 1.41 2.01
CA VAL A 110 4.04 2.18 1.55
C VAL A 110 2.83 1.99 2.45
N SER A 111 2.69 0.83 3.07
CA SER A 111 1.57 0.52 3.97
C SER A 111 1.78 0.97 5.41
N LEU A 112 2.99 1.38 5.80
CA LEU A 112 3.30 1.68 7.21
C LEU A 112 2.51 2.86 7.77
N PRO A 113 2.38 4.01 7.07
CA PRO A 113 1.63 5.14 7.61
C PRO A 113 0.15 4.83 7.86
N SER A 114 -0.41 3.83 7.14
CA SER A 114 -1.80 3.42 7.36
C SER A 114 -2.07 2.82 8.73
N LYS A 115 -1.05 2.49 9.51
CA LYS A 115 -1.19 1.94 10.87
C LYS A 115 -1.35 3.02 11.94
N ILE A 116 -1.17 4.28 11.55
CA ILE A 116 -1.29 5.43 12.45
C ILE A 116 -2.72 5.97 12.31
N ASP A 117 -3.47 6.03 13.40
CA ASP A 117 -4.91 6.34 13.42
C ASP A 117 -5.24 7.72 12.84
N GLN A 118 -4.44 8.73 13.18
CA GLN A 118 -4.62 10.11 12.71
C GLN A 118 -4.25 10.33 11.24
N VAL A 119 -3.55 9.37 10.59
CA VAL A 119 -3.14 9.51 9.18
C VAL A 119 -4.31 9.16 8.26
N LYS A 120 -4.76 10.15 7.48
CA LYS A 120 -5.86 10.05 6.51
C LYS A 120 -5.39 9.84 5.08
N ALA A 121 -4.26 10.45 4.72
CA ALA A 121 -3.58 10.24 3.45
C ALA A 121 -2.07 10.34 3.65
N TRP A 122 -1.28 9.72 2.76
CA TRP A 122 0.17 9.75 2.89
C TRP A 122 0.88 9.63 1.54
N ALA A 123 2.11 10.14 1.50
CA ALA A 123 3.01 10.01 0.37
C ALA A 123 4.38 9.49 0.81
N ILE A 124 4.94 8.55 0.04
CA ILE A 124 6.35 8.17 0.11
C ILE A 124 7.02 8.71 -1.15
N PHE A 125 7.97 9.61 -0.97
CA PHE A 125 8.82 10.14 -2.03
C PHE A 125 10.13 9.35 -2.02
N GLU A 126 10.44 8.67 -3.10
CA GLU A 126 11.62 7.84 -3.25
C GLU A 126 12.50 8.43 -4.34
N GLU A 127 13.66 8.91 -3.94
CA GLU A 127 14.67 9.48 -4.86
C GLU A 127 15.13 8.41 -5.84
N GLN A 128 15.29 8.80 -7.11
CA GLN A 128 15.79 7.96 -8.19
C GLN A 128 17.18 8.44 -8.61
N ASP A 129 17.89 7.60 -9.35
CA ASP A 129 19.27 7.89 -9.78
C ASP A 129 19.37 9.16 -10.65
N GLU A 130 18.30 9.55 -11.34
CA GLU A 130 18.20 10.77 -12.15
C GLU A 130 17.94 12.04 -11.31
N GLY A 131 17.80 11.93 -9.99
CA GLY A 131 17.55 13.04 -9.06
C GLY A 131 16.09 13.49 -8.98
N ASN A 132 15.18 12.80 -9.66
CA ASN A 132 13.74 12.95 -9.48
C ASN A 132 13.22 11.99 -8.39
N TYR A 133 11.92 12.05 -8.10
CA TYR A 133 11.31 11.26 -7.04
C TYR A 133 10.11 10.48 -7.57
N ARG A 134 10.14 9.16 -7.37
CA ARG A 134 8.95 8.33 -7.52
C ARG A 134 8.05 8.54 -6.30
N VAL A 135 6.78 8.88 -6.55
CA VAL A 135 5.81 9.14 -5.49
C VAL A 135 4.81 7.99 -5.41
N ARG A 136 4.66 7.44 -4.21
CA ARG A 136 3.57 6.50 -3.91
C ARG A 136 2.57 7.20 -2.99
N LEU A 137 1.41 7.55 -3.54
CA LEU A 137 0.36 8.30 -2.87
C LEU A 137 -0.79 7.37 -2.48
N ARG A 138 -1.26 7.50 -1.25
CA ARG A 138 -2.36 6.69 -0.68
C ARG A 138 -3.31 7.58 0.11
N SER A 139 -4.58 7.16 0.20
CA SER A 139 -5.59 7.85 0.99
C SER A 139 -6.62 6.87 1.55
N ARG A 140 -7.23 7.23 2.67
CA ARG A 140 -8.39 6.57 3.26
C ARG A 140 -9.69 7.35 3.02
N THR A 141 -9.59 8.65 2.78
CA THR A 141 -10.75 9.55 2.81
C THR A 141 -10.92 10.34 1.52
N ILE A 142 -9.86 10.92 0.97
CA ILE A 142 -9.92 11.79 -0.21
C ILE A 142 -9.51 11.10 -1.50
N VAL A 143 -10.13 11.50 -2.61
CA VAL A 143 -9.73 11.07 -3.95
C VAL A 143 -8.44 11.77 -4.36
N ILE A 144 -7.37 11.01 -4.62
CA ILE A 144 -6.00 11.51 -4.86
C ILE A 144 -5.51 11.35 -6.30
N ASN A 145 -6.15 10.52 -7.13
CA ASN A 145 -5.69 10.29 -8.49
C ASN A 145 -5.68 11.56 -9.35
N LYS A 146 -6.62 12.50 -9.12
CA LYS A 146 -6.64 13.78 -9.80
C LYS A 146 -5.44 14.68 -9.47
N ILE A 147 -4.89 14.53 -8.25
CA ILE A 147 -3.65 15.19 -7.85
C ILE A 147 -2.48 14.50 -8.54
N ALA A 148 -2.41 13.16 -8.47
CA ALA A 148 -1.35 12.40 -9.12
C ALA A 148 -1.22 12.68 -10.62
N ASN A 149 -2.34 12.87 -11.33
CA ASN A 149 -2.36 13.22 -12.75
C ASN A 149 -1.66 14.55 -13.08
N GLN A 150 -1.54 15.47 -12.12
CA GLN A 150 -0.84 16.75 -12.31
C GLN A 150 0.70 16.62 -12.14
N PHE A 151 1.16 15.42 -11.77
CA PHE A 151 2.56 15.08 -11.54
C PHE A 151 2.95 13.83 -12.36
N GLU A 152 2.59 13.79 -13.63
CA GLU A 152 2.92 12.70 -14.57
C GLU A 152 2.55 11.31 -14.02
N GLY A 153 1.45 11.25 -13.28
CA GLY A 153 1.02 10.07 -12.58
C GLY A 153 -0.40 9.64 -12.87
N GLY A 154 -0.92 8.77 -12.03
CA GLY A 154 -2.29 8.25 -12.13
C GLY A 154 -2.51 7.07 -11.21
N GLY A 155 -3.65 6.40 -11.40
CA GLY A 155 -4.03 5.24 -10.61
C GLY A 155 -5.46 5.32 -10.10
N HIS A 156 -5.72 4.55 -9.03
CA HIS A 156 -7.04 4.49 -8.41
C HIS A 156 -7.31 5.69 -7.51
N ALA A 157 -8.58 5.92 -7.19
CA ALA A 157 -9.03 7.03 -6.35
C ALA A 157 -8.25 7.13 -5.01
N MET A 158 -7.94 6.00 -4.38
CA MET A 158 -7.29 5.91 -3.07
C MET A 158 -5.84 5.42 -3.11
N ALA A 159 -5.33 5.04 -4.30
CA ALA A 159 -3.99 4.50 -4.48
C ALA A 159 -3.43 4.92 -5.84
N SER A 160 -2.51 5.85 -5.86
CA SER A 160 -1.94 6.43 -7.08
C SER A 160 -0.42 6.47 -7.00
N GLY A 161 0.22 6.53 -8.16
CA GLY A 161 1.62 6.85 -8.34
C GLY A 161 1.78 8.18 -9.04
N ALA A 162 2.90 8.84 -8.83
CA ALA A 162 3.25 10.12 -9.48
C ALA A 162 4.76 10.26 -9.57
N TRP A 163 5.21 11.33 -10.23
CA TRP A 163 6.60 11.75 -10.28
C TRP A 163 6.73 13.19 -9.78
N ALA A 164 7.70 13.45 -8.93
CA ALA A 164 8.14 14.79 -8.59
C ALA A 164 9.52 14.99 -9.22
N GLN A 165 9.63 15.93 -10.16
CA GLN A 165 10.88 16.19 -10.88
C GLN A 165 11.88 16.97 -10.02
N THR A 166 11.36 17.72 -9.04
CA THR A 166 12.14 18.58 -8.17
C THR A 166 11.59 18.55 -6.74
N THR A 167 12.35 19.07 -5.79
CA THR A 167 11.89 19.30 -4.41
C THR A 167 10.71 20.29 -4.35
N ASN A 168 10.62 21.24 -5.30
CA ASN A 168 9.46 22.12 -5.42
C ASN A 168 8.18 21.35 -5.78
N ASP A 169 8.27 20.31 -6.59
CA ASP A 169 7.13 19.45 -6.89
C ASP A 169 6.70 18.66 -5.67
N ILE A 170 7.64 18.23 -4.82
CA ILE A 170 7.30 17.60 -3.53
C ILE A 170 6.47 18.57 -2.68
N THR A 171 6.95 19.80 -2.49
CA THR A 171 6.25 20.83 -1.71
C THR A 171 4.85 21.08 -2.30
N ARG A 172 4.75 21.27 -3.61
CA ARG A 172 3.48 21.50 -4.30
C ARG A 172 2.49 20.35 -4.13
N LEU A 173 2.96 19.10 -4.22
CA LEU A 173 2.12 17.93 -4.02
C LEU A 173 1.65 17.84 -2.56
N VAL A 174 2.53 18.08 -1.59
CA VAL A 174 2.21 18.13 -0.16
C VAL A 174 1.13 19.16 0.10
N ASP A 175 1.30 20.40 -0.39
CA ASP A 175 0.32 21.48 -0.20
C ASP A 175 -1.06 21.16 -0.81
N MET A 176 -1.08 20.51 -1.98
CA MET A 176 -2.32 20.14 -2.64
C MET A 176 -3.09 19.06 -1.87
N VAL A 177 -2.41 18.05 -1.33
CA VAL A 177 -3.06 16.99 -0.54
C VAL A 177 -3.50 17.52 0.82
N ASP A 178 -2.64 18.30 1.48
CA ASP A 178 -2.93 18.94 2.77
C ASP A 178 -4.14 19.86 2.67
N GLY A 179 -4.16 20.77 1.71
CA GLY A 179 -5.29 21.68 1.47
C GLY A 179 -6.60 20.94 1.20
N LYS A 180 -6.54 19.83 0.45
CA LYS A 180 -7.73 19.01 0.18
C LYS A 180 -8.26 18.33 1.44
N LEU A 181 -7.38 17.80 2.30
CA LEU A 181 -7.77 17.22 3.58
C LEU A 181 -8.33 18.26 4.55
N MET A 182 -7.74 19.45 4.60
CA MET A 182 -8.27 20.55 5.40
C MET A 182 -9.69 20.92 4.98
N ALA A 183 -9.96 21.02 3.66
CA ALA A 183 -11.30 21.32 3.15
C ALA A 183 -12.32 20.23 3.53
N GLU A 184 -11.93 18.95 3.49
CA GLU A 184 -12.80 17.84 3.91
C GLU A 184 -13.06 17.84 5.41
N ASN A 185 -12.04 18.09 6.22
CA ASN A 185 -12.19 18.17 7.67
C ASN A 185 -13.19 19.26 8.09
N HIS A 186 -13.14 20.45 7.45
CA HIS A 186 -14.09 21.53 7.69
C HIS A 186 -15.53 21.18 7.30
N MET A 187 -15.73 20.35 6.27
CA MET A 187 -17.08 19.93 5.87
C MET A 187 -17.64 18.89 6.87
N THR A 188 -16.81 18.01 7.37
CA THR A 188 -17.21 16.97 8.33
C THR A 188 -17.56 17.55 9.71
N ASP A 189 -16.87 18.59 10.17
CA ASP A 189 -17.14 19.25 11.45
C ASP A 189 -18.45 20.06 11.43
N LYS A 190 -18.88 20.56 10.27
CA LYS A 190 -20.16 21.27 10.11
C LYS A 190 -21.38 20.36 10.02
N SER A 191 -21.16 19.04 9.86
CA SER A 191 -22.23 18.04 9.72
C SER A 191 -22.51 17.26 11.01
N LYS A 192 -21.79 17.58 12.09
CA LYS A 192 -22.02 17.05 13.44
C LYS A 192 -22.71 18.10 14.31
#